data_3fba735b8d0d9578a35ab69095805d5b
#
_entry.id   3fba735b8d0d9578a35ab69095805d5b
#
_cell.length_a   1.000
_cell.length_b   1.000
_cell.length_c   1.000
_cell.angle_alpha   90.00
_cell.angle_beta   90.00
_cell.angle_gamma   90.00
#
_symmetry.space_group_name_H-M   'P 1'
#
loop_
_entity.id
_entity.type
_entity.pdbx_description
1 polymer ?
#
loop_
_entity_poly.entity_id
_entity_poly.type
_entity_poly.pdbx_seq_one_letter_code
_entity_poly.pdbx_strand_id
1 'polypeptide(L)'
;PPKEGEKYFPLIKVKKIIGQYSVSLHTYLMIAGESSKSQKVFFDIQDYLLKNRFERNDLIIAFGGGVVGDMSGFVASTYLRGIDYLQVPTTLLSQVDSSVGGKTAINTKHGKNLIGSFYNPLKVIIDLSFLETLPEREYKAGLAEIIKYGLIKNKKLLDYLFANKVKINDKALDALEYIIYESVKTKAKIVSMDEKESGVRAILNFGHTFGHAIEAHHNYKSFLHGEAVAIGMLMAAKLSQLENHISEKQFNFIKKLLNQYNLNYKLKKMTYKAVSYTHLTLPTIPQV
;
A
#
# COMPACT_ATOMS: atom_id res chain seq x y z
N PRO A 1 20.91 5.95 7.61
CA PRO A 1 20.48 6.03 6.23
C PRO A 1 21.52 5.30 5.37
N PRO A 2 21.11 4.46 4.40
CA PRO A 2 22.04 3.79 3.51
C PRO A 2 22.89 4.81 2.74
N LYS A 3 24.15 4.49 2.49
CA LYS A 3 25.05 5.34 1.69
C LYS A 3 24.44 5.55 0.30
N GLU A 4 24.74 6.67 -0.36
CA GLU A 4 24.09 7.08 -1.61
C GLU A 4 24.15 6.00 -2.71
N GLY A 5 25.23 5.21 -2.78
CA GLY A 5 25.35 4.05 -3.68
C GLY A 5 24.49 2.84 -3.31
N GLU A 6 24.16 2.65 -2.03
CA GLU A 6 23.39 1.49 -1.55
C GLU A 6 21.89 1.63 -1.88
N LYS A 7 21.36 2.86 -1.97
CA LYS A 7 19.96 3.13 -2.33
C LYS A 7 19.57 2.64 -3.72
N TYR A 8 20.52 2.60 -4.63
CA TYR A 8 20.28 2.24 -6.04
C TYR A 8 20.76 0.84 -6.38
N PHE A 9 21.32 0.11 -5.42
CA PHE A 9 21.89 -1.22 -5.65
C PHE A 9 20.88 -2.21 -6.29
N PRO A 10 19.61 -2.29 -5.85
CA PRO A 10 18.64 -3.17 -6.50
C PRO A 10 18.37 -2.76 -7.96
N LEU A 11 18.27 -1.45 -8.25
CA LEU A 11 18.05 -0.96 -9.60
C LEU A 11 19.25 -1.26 -10.51
N ILE A 12 20.47 -1.13 -10.01
CA ILE A 12 21.70 -1.48 -10.75
C ILE A 12 21.69 -2.96 -11.12
N LYS A 13 21.31 -3.83 -10.17
CA LYS A 13 21.20 -5.28 -10.41
C LYS A 13 20.18 -5.61 -11.50
N VAL A 14 18.99 -5.00 -11.44
CA VAL A 14 17.94 -5.17 -12.45
C VAL A 14 18.41 -4.67 -13.80
N LYS A 15 19.05 -3.49 -13.89
CA LYS A 15 19.63 -2.99 -15.14
C LYS A 15 20.66 -3.91 -15.74
N LYS A 16 21.52 -4.52 -14.91
CA LYS A 16 22.53 -5.49 -15.37
C LYS A 16 21.87 -6.74 -15.93
N ILE A 17 20.80 -7.23 -15.32
CA ILE A 17 20.06 -8.40 -15.82
C ILE A 17 19.39 -8.07 -17.16
N ILE A 18 18.65 -6.97 -17.24
CA ILE A 18 17.95 -6.58 -18.49
C ILE A 18 18.96 -6.30 -19.61
N GLY A 19 20.10 -5.69 -19.31
CA GLY A 19 21.15 -5.39 -20.28
C GLY A 19 21.81 -6.61 -20.93
N GLN A 20 21.50 -7.84 -20.46
CA GLN A 20 21.91 -9.08 -21.11
C GLN A 20 21.01 -9.45 -22.32
N TYR A 21 19.89 -8.77 -22.46
CA TYR A 21 18.93 -8.96 -23.54
C TYR A 21 19.01 -7.80 -24.52
N SER A 22 18.69 -8.03 -25.77
CA SER A 22 18.69 -7.00 -26.83
C SER A 22 17.46 -6.08 -26.73
N VAL A 23 17.31 -5.41 -25.60
CA VAL A 23 16.23 -4.44 -25.34
C VAL A 23 16.81 -3.07 -25.01
N SER A 24 16.19 -2.01 -25.52
CA SER A 24 16.53 -0.64 -25.13
C SER A 24 15.94 -0.32 -23.77
N LEU A 25 16.78 0.02 -22.79
CA LEU A 25 16.36 0.32 -21.43
C LEU A 25 16.50 1.80 -21.11
N HIS A 26 15.39 2.44 -20.89
CA HIS A 26 15.30 3.82 -20.40
C HIS A 26 14.94 3.85 -18.91
N THR A 27 15.43 4.84 -18.17
CA THR A 27 15.17 4.96 -16.74
C THR A 27 14.74 6.37 -16.39
N TYR A 28 13.56 6.47 -15.75
CA TYR A 28 13.08 7.70 -15.12
C TYR A 28 13.15 7.55 -13.60
N LEU A 29 13.85 8.45 -12.92
CA LEU A 29 13.97 8.41 -11.45
C LEU A 29 12.99 9.39 -10.82
N MET A 30 12.10 8.87 -9.99
CA MET A 30 11.19 9.66 -9.17
C MET A 30 11.84 9.98 -7.81
N ILE A 31 11.62 11.21 -7.32
CA ILE A 31 11.98 11.57 -5.95
C ILE A 31 11.12 10.75 -4.98
N ALA A 32 11.75 10.19 -3.95
CA ALA A 32 11.02 9.40 -2.96
C ALA A 32 10.01 10.24 -2.17
N GLY A 33 8.85 9.67 -1.91
CA GLY A 33 7.81 10.25 -1.06
C GLY A 33 6.52 10.59 -1.79
N GLU A 34 5.47 10.78 -1.02
CA GLU A 34 4.10 11.00 -1.49
C GLU A 34 3.93 12.28 -2.33
N SER A 35 4.80 13.28 -2.13
CA SER A 35 4.80 14.52 -2.92
C SER A 35 5.07 14.33 -4.41
N SER A 36 5.75 13.22 -4.77
CA SER A 36 6.00 12.87 -6.17
C SER A 36 4.77 12.30 -6.88
N LYS A 37 3.72 11.92 -6.13
CA LYS A 37 2.46 11.44 -6.68
C LYS A 37 1.58 12.62 -7.14
N SER A 38 2.08 13.42 -8.07
CA SER A 38 1.51 14.70 -8.48
C SER A 38 1.24 14.78 -9.98
N GLN A 39 0.35 15.69 -10.37
CA GLN A 39 0.04 15.99 -11.76
C GLN A 39 1.29 16.38 -12.55
N LYS A 40 2.18 17.19 -11.94
CA LYS A 40 3.44 17.62 -12.58
C LYS A 40 4.29 16.39 -12.96
N VAL A 41 4.58 15.52 -11.98
CA VAL A 41 5.42 14.33 -12.24
C VAL A 41 4.76 13.38 -13.23
N PHE A 42 3.43 13.26 -13.21
CA PHE A 42 2.69 12.48 -14.19
C PHE A 42 2.94 12.98 -15.61
N PHE A 43 2.83 14.29 -15.87
CA PHE A 43 3.10 14.85 -17.20
C PHE A 43 4.58 14.80 -17.55
N ASP A 44 5.49 15.01 -16.59
CA ASP A 44 6.94 14.89 -16.83
C ASP A 44 7.31 13.48 -17.32
N ILE A 45 6.65 12.42 -16.78
CA ILE A 45 6.85 11.03 -17.23
C ILE A 45 6.25 10.82 -18.62
N GLN A 46 5.04 11.33 -18.89
CA GLN A 46 4.43 11.26 -20.23
C GLN A 46 5.34 11.91 -21.29
N ASP A 47 5.85 13.10 -21.02
CA ASP A 47 6.77 13.79 -21.91
C ASP A 47 8.09 13.03 -22.10
N TYR A 48 8.60 12.41 -21.05
CA TYR A 48 9.80 11.57 -21.13
C TYR A 48 9.58 10.37 -22.07
N LEU A 49 8.44 9.70 -21.99
CA LEU A 49 8.11 8.59 -22.87
C LEU A 49 7.97 9.05 -24.34
N LEU A 50 7.28 10.16 -24.58
CA LEU A 50 7.11 10.75 -25.92
C LEU A 50 8.45 11.16 -26.53
N LYS A 51 9.32 11.84 -25.80
CA LYS A 51 10.65 12.25 -26.26
C LYS A 51 11.54 11.07 -26.63
N ASN A 52 11.40 9.94 -25.93
CA ASN A 52 12.14 8.72 -26.18
C ASN A 52 11.40 7.77 -27.17
N ARG A 53 10.31 8.23 -27.77
CA ARG A 53 9.55 7.52 -28.82
C ARG A 53 9.07 6.12 -28.42
N PHE A 54 8.61 6.00 -27.16
CA PHE A 54 7.99 4.74 -26.72
C PHE A 54 6.77 4.42 -27.56
N GLU A 55 6.60 3.16 -27.91
CA GLU A 55 5.51 2.63 -28.72
C GLU A 55 4.53 1.79 -27.89
N ARG A 56 3.42 1.36 -28.47
CA ARG A 56 2.38 0.60 -27.76
C ARG A 56 2.83 -0.78 -27.28
N ASN A 57 3.84 -1.35 -27.93
CA ASN A 57 4.40 -2.65 -27.57
C ASN A 57 5.54 -2.56 -26.55
N ASP A 58 5.89 -1.36 -26.14
CA ASP A 58 6.87 -1.16 -25.07
C ASP A 58 6.25 -1.42 -23.69
N LEU A 59 7.11 -1.62 -22.70
CA LEU A 59 6.73 -2.03 -21.37
C LEU A 59 7.23 -1.03 -20.33
N ILE A 60 6.37 -0.61 -19.42
CA ILE A 60 6.78 0.14 -18.24
C ILE A 60 7.05 -0.84 -17.09
N ILE A 61 8.19 -0.72 -16.43
CA ILE A 61 8.50 -1.45 -15.19
C ILE A 61 8.44 -0.48 -14.01
N ALA A 62 7.42 -0.60 -13.19
CA ALA A 62 7.25 0.14 -11.95
C ALA A 62 8.10 -0.49 -10.84
N PHE A 63 9.33 -0.01 -10.66
CA PHE A 63 10.27 -0.51 -9.67
C PHE A 63 10.32 0.42 -8.45
N GLY A 64 9.64 0.07 -7.35
CA GLY A 64 9.59 0.92 -6.16
C GLY A 64 8.43 0.60 -5.21
N GLY A 65 8.18 1.53 -4.28
CA GLY A 65 7.04 1.44 -3.36
C GLY A 65 5.71 1.82 -4.03
N GLY A 66 4.64 1.94 -3.22
CA GLY A 66 3.28 2.20 -3.70
C GLY A 66 3.15 3.47 -4.56
N VAL A 67 3.87 4.54 -4.22
CA VAL A 67 3.87 5.79 -5.03
C VAL A 67 4.33 5.55 -6.46
N VAL A 68 5.39 4.74 -6.63
CA VAL A 68 5.91 4.37 -7.96
C VAL A 68 4.90 3.49 -8.70
N GLY A 69 4.33 2.49 -8.01
CA GLY A 69 3.33 1.60 -8.60
C GLY A 69 2.10 2.36 -9.11
N ASP A 70 1.52 3.22 -8.27
CA ASP A 70 0.33 4.00 -8.60
C ASP A 70 0.59 4.98 -9.75
N MET A 71 1.70 5.72 -9.68
CA MET A 71 2.08 6.66 -10.72
C MET A 71 2.33 5.96 -12.05
N SER A 72 3.14 4.90 -12.06
CA SER A 72 3.47 4.16 -13.28
C SER A 72 2.24 3.49 -13.91
N GLY A 73 1.36 2.93 -13.08
CA GLY A 73 0.13 2.33 -13.57
C GLY A 73 -0.83 3.37 -14.18
N PHE A 74 -0.94 4.56 -13.56
CA PHE A 74 -1.75 5.63 -14.15
C PHE A 74 -1.12 6.20 -15.42
N VAL A 75 0.19 6.37 -15.49
CA VAL A 75 0.91 6.71 -16.73
C VAL A 75 0.64 5.66 -17.80
N ALA A 76 0.82 4.38 -17.48
CA ALA A 76 0.59 3.28 -18.42
C ALA A 76 -0.84 3.26 -18.96
N SER A 77 -1.84 3.53 -18.12
CA SER A 77 -3.25 3.54 -18.51
C SER A 77 -3.63 4.64 -19.51
N THR A 78 -2.84 5.69 -19.57
CA THR A 78 -3.14 6.89 -20.38
C THR A 78 -2.19 7.08 -21.55
N TYR A 79 -0.93 6.63 -21.44
CA TYR A 79 0.04 6.74 -22.53
C TYR A 79 -0.41 5.93 -23.74
N LEU A 80 -0.49 6.56 -24.90
CA LEU A 80 -1.02 5.99 -26.16
C LEU A 80 -2.38 5.27 -26.01
N ARG A 81 -3.21 5.65 -25.04
CA ARG A 81 -4.48 5.05 -24.61
C ARG A 81 -4.35 3.69 -23.91
N GLY A 82 -3.20 3.41 -23.38
CA GLY A 82 -2.87 2.20 -22.63
C GLY A 82 -1.68 1.45 -23.21
N ILE A 83 -0.66 1.22 -22.37
CA ILE A 83 0.45 0.31 -22.66
C ILE A 83 0.64 -0.62 -21.47
N ASP A 84 1.28 -1.73 -21.71
CA ASP A 84 1.54 -2.72 -20.68
C ASP A 84 2.51 -2.23 -19.60
N TYR A 85 2.30 -2.69 -18.37
CA TYR A 85 3.25 -2.45 -17.30
C TYR A 85 3.38 -3.64 -16.34
N LEU A 86 4.55 -3.72 -15.69
CA LEU A 86 4.86 -4.65 -14.61
C LEU A 86 5.07 -3.89 -13.33
N GLN A 87 4.74 -4.49 -12.19
CA GLN A 87 5.12 -3.97 -10.88
C GLN A 87 6.19 -4.83 -10.22
N VAL A 88 7.21 -4.18 -9.67
CA VAL A 88 8.25 -4.76 -8.81
C VAL A 88 8.22 -3.99 -7.49
N PRO A 89 7.29 -4.35 -6.57
CA PRO A 89 7.10 -3.64 -5.32
C PRO A 89 8.26 -3.88 -4.36
N THR A 90 8.84 -2.80 -3.82
CA THR A 90 10.04 -2.86 -2.96
C THR A 90 9.78 -2.56 -1.48
N THR A 91 8.56 -2.21 -1.11
CA THR A 91 8.16 -2.05 0.31
C THR A 91 7.16 -3.13 0.69
N LEU A 92 7.11 -3.52 1.98
CA LEU A 92 6.15 -4.52 2.44
C LEU A 92 4.71 -4.09 2.13
N LEU A 93 4.37 -2.82 2.37
CA LEU A 93 3.04 -2.27 2.05
C LEU A 93 2.70 -2.43 0.56
N SER A 94 3.66 -2.14 -0.34
CA SER A 94 3.40 -2.32 -1.77
C SER A 94 3.31 -3.78 -2.19
N GLN A 95 4.06 -4.68 -1.56
CA GLN A 95 4.00 -6.11 -1.83
C GLN A 95 2.65 -6.73 -1.45
N VAL A 96 2.08 -6.32 -0.31
CA VAL A 96 0.85 -6.95 0.21
C VAL A 96 -0.43 -6.18 -0.11
N ASP A 97 -0.32 -4.93 -0.51
CA ASP A 97 -1.49 -4.06 -0.69
C ASP A 97 -1.51 -3.33 -2.02
N SER A 98 -0.75 -2.26 -2.23
CA SER A 98 -0.95 -1.35 -3.37
C SER A 98 -0.71 -1.98 -4.74
N SER A 99 0.10 -3.03 -4.85
CA SER A 99 0.32 -3.75 -6.12
C SER A 99 -0.84 -4.65 -6.56
N VAL A 100 -1.87 -4.83 -5.71
CA VAL A 100 -3.01 -5.72 -5.98
C VAL A 100 -4.30 -4.93 -6.08
N GLY A 101 -5.02 -5.08 -7.19
CA GLY A 101 -6.37 -4.52 -7.37
C GLY A 101 -6.45 -3.31 -8.27
N GLY A 102 -5.38 -3.00 -9.03
CA GLY A 102 -5.39 -2.08 -10.17
C GLY A 102 -5.73 -0.62 -9.87
N LYS A 103 -5.86 -0.22 -8.61
CA LYS A 103 -6.08 1.20 -8.26
C LYS A 103 -4.82 2.00 -8.52
N THR A 104 -4.84 2.86 -9.53
CA THR A 104 -3.72 3.73 -9.88
C THR A 104 -4.20 5.18 -9.89
N ALA A 105 -3.45 6.10 -9.29
CA ALA A 105 -3.90 7.47 -9.14
C ALA A 105 -2.77 8.45 -8.85
N ILE A 106 -3.11 9.74 -8.97
CA ILE A 106 -2.29 10.87 -8.52
C ILE A 106 -3.05 11.70 -7.49
N ASN A 107 -2.29 12.47 -6.71
CA ASN A 107 -2.81 13.42 -5.75
C ASN A 107 -3.12 14.76 -6.41
N THR A 108 -4.10 15.47 -5.86
CA THR A 108 -4.50 16.80 -6.28
C THR A 108 -4.47 17.76 -5.09
N LYS A 109 -4.67 19.06 -5.34
CA LYS A 109 -4.85 20.05 -4.26
C LYS A 109 -6.11 19.80 -3.41
N HIS A 110 -7.03 18.98 -3.90
CA HIS A 110 -8.31 18.67 -3.23
C HIS A 110 -8.25 17.39 -2.40
N GLY A 111 -7.24 16.54 -2.59
CA GLY A 111 -7.07 15.29 -1.84
C GLY A 111 -6.19 14.27 -2.55
N LYS A 112 -5.95 13.16 -1.82
CA LYS A 112 -5.19 12.01 -2.34
C LYS A 112 -6.04 11.18 -3.29
N ASN A 113 -5.40 10.61 -4.33
CA ASN A 113 -5.95 9.57 -5.19
C ASN A 113 -7.27 9.93 -5.90
N LEU A 114 -7.55 11.22 -6.12
CA LEU A 114 -8.83 11.65 -6.72
C LEU A 114 -8.85 11.56 -8.25
N ILE A 115 -7.69 11.48 -8.89
CA ILE A 115 -7.57 11.32 -10.34
C ILE A 115 -6.76 10.06 -10.61
N GLY A 116 -7.34 9.12 -11.35
CA GLY A 116 -6.69 7.85 -11.63
C GLY A 116 -7.56 6.92 -12.48
N SER A 117 -7.13 5.67 -12.55
CA SER A 117 -7.82 4.61 -13.30
C SER A 117 -7.72 3.27 -12.57
N PHE A 118 -8.63 2.36 -12.89
CA PHE A 118 -8.44 0.95 -12.60
C PHE A 118 -7.64 0.33 -13.76
N TYR A 119 -6.36 0.07 -13.53
CA TYR A 119 -5.46 -0.49 -14.52
C TYR A 119 -4.55 -1.55 -13.90
N ASN A 120 -4.78 -2.80 -14.28
CA ASN A 120 -4.06 -3.92 -13.70
C ASN A 120 -2.70 -4.10 -14.40
N PRO A 121 -1.61 -4.40 -13.67
CA PRO A 121 -0.34 -4.78 -14.28
C PRO A 121 -0.45 -6.15 -14.94
N LEU A 122 0.33 -6.40 -16.00
CA LEU A 122 0.49 -7.74 -16.58
C LEU A 122 0.97 -8.75 -15.55
N LYS A 123 1.88 -8.32 -14.66
CA LYS A 123 2.44 -9.15 -13.60
C LYS A 123 2.97 -8.29 -12.46
N VAL A 124 2.89 -8.84 -11.23
CA VAL A 124 3.57 -8.32 -10.05
C VAL A 124 4.69 -9.30 -9.68
N ILE A 125 5.92 -8.81 -9.58
CA ILE A 125 7.10 -9.61 -9.23
C ILE A 125 7.54 -9.18 -7.82
N ILE A 126 7.33 -10.05 -6.84
CA ILE A 126 7.68 -9.81 -5.45
C ILE A 126 8.99 -10.51 -5.13
N ASP A 127 10.02 -9.72 -4.81
CA ASP A 127 11.30 -10.20 -4.31
C ASP A 127 11.44 -9.79 -2.85
N LEU A 128 11.55 -10.78 -1.96
CA LEU A 128 11.62 -10.57 -0.52
C LEU A 128 12.93 -9.91 -0.08
N SER A 129 14.00 -10.03 -0.89
CA SER A 129 15.29 -9.42 -0.59
C SER A 129 15.24 -7.89 -0.48
N PHE A 130 14.26 -7.24 -1.12
CA PHE A 130 14.07 -5.79 -0.98
C PHE A 130 13.69 -5.36 0.45
N LEU A 131 13.15 -6.28 1.24
CA LEU A 131 12.75 -6.00 2.63
C LEU A 131 13.95 -5.97 3.60
N GLU A 132 15.11 -6.50 3.21
CA GLU A 132 16.33 -6.48 4.02
C GLU A 132 16.78 -5.04 4.31
N THR A 133 16.72 -4.18 3.30
CA THR A 133 17.12 -2.77 3.40
C THR A 133 15.97 -1.82 3.72
N LEU A 134 14.74 -2.35 3.83
CA LEU A 134 13.57 -1.54 4.15
C LEU A 134 13.66 -1.01 5.60
N PRO A 135 13.53 0.32 5.81
CA PRO A 135 13.52 0.89 7.16
C PRO A 135 12.45 0.23 8.03
N GLU A 136 12.78 0.01 9.30
CA GLU A 136 11.91 -0.67 10.27
C GLU A 136 10.52 -0.03 10.38
N ARG A 137 10.45 1.29 10.31
CA ARG A 137 9.18 2.04 10.34
C ARG A 137 8.28 1.70 9.15
N GLU A 138 8.87 1.60 7.94
CA GLU A 138 8.15 1.23 6.71
C GLU A 138 7.73 -0.24 6.73
N TYR A 139 8.57 -1.13 7.28
CA TYR A 139 8.24 -2.52 7.48
C TYR A 139 7.01 -2.68 8.39
N LYS A 140 7.02 -2.01 9.54
CA LYS A 140 5.89 -2.01 10.47
C LYS A 140 4.61 -1.44 9.86
N ALA A 141 4.73 -0.38 9.08
CA ALA A 141 3.58 0.16 8.36
C ALA A 141 2.93 -0.88 7.43
N GLY A 142 3.74 -1.70 6.74
CA GLY A 142 3.22 -2.82 5.94
C GLY A 142 2.55 -3.92 6.76
N LEU A 143 3.05 -4.21 7.97
CA LEU A 143 2.45 -5.21 8.87
C LEU A 143 1.02 -4.83 9.30
N ALA A 144 0.68 -3.55 9.37
CA ALA A 144 -0.68 -3.11 9.69
C ALA A 144 -1.71 -3.64 8.68
N GLU A 145 -1.38 -3.63 7.39
CA GLU A 145 -2.24 -4.17 6.33
C GLU A 145 -2.36 -5.70 6.41
N ILE A 146 -1.26 -6.39 6.69
CA ILE A 146 -1.28 -7.85 6.88
C ILE A 146 -2.18 -8.24 8.06
N ILE A 147 -2.07 -7.52 9.18
CA ILE A 147 -2.94 -7.70 10.35
C ILE A 147 -4.40 -7.45 9.98
N LYS A 148 -4.68 -6.41 9.21
CA LYS A 148 -6.02 -6.12 8.70
C LYS A 148 -6.61 -7.32 7.96
N TYR A 149 -5.87 -7.94 7.02
CA TYR A 149 -6.36 -9.12 6.30
C TYR A 149 -6.67 -10.29 7.22
N GLY A 150 -5.83 -10.50 8.24
CA GLY A 150 -6.09 -11.50 9.28
C GLY A 150 -7.39 -11.23 10.03
N LEU A 151 -7.62 -10.00 10.43
CA LEU A 151 -8.80 -9.60 11.21
C LEU A 151 -10.10 -9.66 10.41
N ILE A 152 -10.09 -9.26 9.14
CA ILE A 152 -11.32 -9.14 8.34
C ILE A 152 -11.74 -10.47 7.65
N LYS A 153 -10.80 -11.33 7.28
CA LYS A 153 -11.14 -12.47 6.41
C LYS A 153 -10.29 -13.72 6.59
N ASN A 154 -9.01 -13.61 6.91
CA ASN A 154 -8.07 -14.73 6.87
C ASN A 154 -7.67 -15.18 8.28
N LYS A 155 -8.50 -16.06 8.88
CA LYS A 155 -8.23 -16.60 10.22
C LYS A 155 -6.88 -17.34 10.29
N LYS A 156 -6.48 -18.08 9.25
CA LYS A 156 -5.18 -18.79 9.23
C LYS A 156 -4.01 -17.82 9.32
N LEU A 157 -4.08 -16.71 8.57
CA LEU A 157 -3.09 -15.64 8.66
C LEU A 157 -3.09 -15.02 10.05
N LEU A 158 -4.27 -14.77 10.64
CA LEU A 158 -4.39 -14.22 11.99
C LEU A 158 -3.74 -15.13 13.04
N ASP A 159 -4.01 -16.43 13.00
CA ASP A 159 -3.45 -17.41 13.92
C ASP A 159 -1.90 -17.51 13.74
N TYR A 160 -1.44 -17.46 12.50
CA TYR A 160 -0.01 -17.46 12.18
C TYR A 160 0.71 -16.21 12.72
N LEU A 161 0.13 -15.02 12.51
CA LEU A 161 0.65 -13.77 13.07
C LEU A 161 0.79 -13.84 14.58
N PHE A 162 -0.20 -14.43 15.26
CA PHE A 162 -0.16 -14.53 16.71
C PHE A 162 0.95 -15.47 17.21
N ALA A 163 1.14 -16.60 16.51
CA ALA A 163 2.10 -17.63 16.89
C ALA A 163 3.57 -17.31 16.51
N ASN A 164 3.79 -16.58 15.40
CA ASN A 164 5.12 -16.42 14.79
C ASN A 164 5.70 -15.00 14.90
N LYS A 165 5.32 -14.25 15.94
CA LYS A 165 5.77 -12.86 16.16
C LYS A 165 7.27 -12.68 16.00
N VAL A 166 8.08 -13.55 16.62
CA VAL A 166 9.55 -13.42 16.62
C VAL A 166 10.08 -13.54 15.19
N LYS A 167 9.73 -14.61 14.49
CA LYS A 167 10.14 -14.83 13.09
C LYS A 167 9.76 -13.67 12.17
N ILE A 168 8.55 -13.11 12.35
CA ILE A 168 8.06 -12.00 11.53
C ILE A 168 8.82 -10.71 11.84
N ASN A 169 9.05 -10.40 13.11
CA ASN A 169 9.83 -9.21 13.48
C ASN A 169 11.29 -9.32 13.03
N ASP A 170 11.87 -10.52 13.07
CA ASP A 170 13.24 -10.81 12.61
C ASP A 170 13.35 -10.95 11.08
N LYS A 171 12.22 -10.75 10.36
CA LYS A 171 12.14 -10.85 8.90
C LYS A 171 12.60 -12.22 8.36
N ALA A 172 12.35 -13.31 9.11
CA ALA A 172 12.70 -14.65 8.67
C ALA A 172 12.00 -14.98 7.34
N LEU A 173 12.75 -15.50 6.37
CA LEU A 173 12.32 -15.65 4.98
C LEU A 173 11.05 -16.49 4.85
N ASP A 174 10.98 -17.62 5.57
CA ASP A 174 9.81 -18.50 5.61
C ASP A 174 8.54 -17.79 6.13
N ALA A 175 8.73 -16.92 7.13
CA ALA A 175 7.62 -16.16 7.70
C ALA A 175 7.16 -15.03 6.75
N LEU A 176 8.10 -14.33 6.11
CA LEU A 176 7.80 -13.30 5.12
C LEU A 176 7.04 -13.88 3.93
N GLU A 177 7.52 -14.98 3.36
CA GLU A 177 6.87 -15.67 2.25
C GLU A 177 5.42 -16.01 2.59
N TYR A 178 5.19 -16.61 3.76
CA TYR A 178 3.85 -17.00 4.19
C TYR A 178 2.90 -15.81 4.35
N ILE A 179 3.32 -14.77 5.10
CA ILE A 179 2.42 -13.62 5.38
C ILE A 179 2.14 -12.80 4.12
N ILE A 180 3.11 -12.66 3.22
CA ILE A 180 2.93 -11.94 1.95
C ILE A 180 2.01 -12.75 1.03
N TYR A 181 2.28 -14.04 0.84
CA TYR A 181 1.44 -14.92 0.02
C TYR A 181 -0.03 -14.91 0.48
N GLU A 182 -0.28 -15.13 1.78
CA GLU A 182 -1.64 -15.16 2.32
C GLU A 182 -2.34 -13.79 2.24
N SER A 183 -1.59 -12.70 2.36
CA SER A 183 -2.13 -11.34 2.21
C SER A 183 -2.55 -11.06 0.76
N VAL A 184 -1.65 -11.30 -0.20
CA VAL A 184 -1.92 -11.15 -1.64
C VAL A 184 -3.10 -12.01 -2.06
N LYS A 185 -3.12 -13.28 -1.66
CA LYS A 185 -4.21 -14.21 -1.95
C LYS A 185 -5.54 -13.73 -1.37
N THR A 186 -5.53 -13.22 -0.14
CA THR A 186 -6.75 -12.69 0.51
C THR A 186 -7.26 -11.47 -0.22
N LYS A 187 -6.39 -10.51 -0.52
CA LYS A 187 -6.77 -9.30 -1.25
C LYS A 187 -7.24 -9.62 -2.66
N ALA A 188 -6.50 -10.41 -3.41
CA ALA A 188 -6.85 -10.80 -4.78
C ALA A 188 -8.23 -11.45 -4.84
N LYS A 189 -8.56 -12.34 -3.88
CA LYS A 189 -9.89 -12.96 -3.79
C LYS A 189 -10.99 -11.94 -3.55
N ILE A 190 -10.78 -10.95 -2.69
CA ILE A 190 -11.78 -9.90 -2.41
C ILE A 190 -11.95 -9.00 -3.65
N VAL A 191 -10.83 -8.59 -4.27
CA VAL A 191 -10.85 -7.75 -5.47
C VAL A 191 -11.53 -8.46 -6.65
N SER A 192 -11.29 -9.76 -6.85
CA SER A 192 -11.93 -10.52 -7.94
C SER A 192 -13.45 -10.63 -7.80
N MET A 193 -13.99 -10.48 -6.59
CA MET A 193 -15.44 -10.46 -6.35
C MET A 193 -16.06 -9.07 -6.55
N ASP A 194 -15.26 -8.01 -6.46
CA ASP A 194 -15.72 -6.62 -6.52
C ASP A 194 -14.58 -5.69 -6.96
N GLU A 195 -14.26 -5.69 -8.24
CA GLU A 195 -13.14 -4.93 -8.81
C GLU A 195 -13.27 -3.42 -8.57
N LYS A 196 -14.49 -2.88 -8.72
CA LYS A 196 -14.76 -1.44 -8.65
C LYS A 196 -15.15 -0.92 -7.27
N GLU A 197 -15.11 -1.79 -6.23
CA GLU A 197 -15.44 -1.41 -4.86
C GLU A 197 -16.85 -0.87 -4.67
N SER A 198 -17.81 -1.57 -5.24
CA SER A 198 -19.23 -1.24 -5.12
C SER A 198 -19.94 -1.97 -3.95
N GLY A 199 -19.28 -2.90 -3.27
CA GLY A 199 -19.88 -3.72 -2.21
C GLY A 199 -18.87 -4.46 -1.34
N VAL A 200 -18.61 -5.75 -1.60
CA VAL A 200 -17.80 -6.64 -0.75
C VAL A 200 -16.38 -6.12 -0.50
N ARG A 201 -15.80 -5.42 -1.46
CA ARG A 201 -14.43 -4.86 -1.31
C ARG A 201 -14.35 -3.79 -0.22
N ALA A 202 -15.47 -3.20 0.22
CA ALA A 202 -15.50 -2.24 1.32
C ALA A 202 -14.96 -2.80 2.64
N ILE A 203 -14.95 -4.14 2.83
CA ILE A 203 -14.33 -4.79 4.01
C ILE A 203 -12.83 -4.45 4.14
N LEU A 204 -12.14 -4.18 3.02
CA LEU A 204 -10.75 -3.76 3.03
C LEU A 204 -10.53 -2.39 3.69
N ASN A 205 -11.59 -1.61 3.88
CA ASN A 205 -11.53 -0.29 4.49
C ASN A 205 -11.59 -0.32 6.03
N PHE A 206 -11.52 -1.49 6.66
CA PHE A 206 -11.42 -1.59 8.12
C PHE A 206 -10.25 -0.75 8.64
N GLY A 207 -10.54 0.21 9.51
CA GLY A 207 -9.58 1.17 10.03
C GLY A 207 -9.29 2.38 9.11
N HIS A 208 -9.62 2.33 7.82
CA HIS A 208 -9.26 3.37 6.86
C HIS A 208 -10.04 4.68 7.07
N THR A 209 -11.30 4.63 7.49
CA THR A 209 -12.09 5.83 7.78
C THR A 209 -11.37 6.74 8.78
N PHE A 210 -10.98 6.19 9.92
CA PHE A 210 -10.22 6.92 10.93
C PHE A 210 -8.77 7.17 10.48
N GLY A 211 -8.14 6.20 9.81
CA GLY A 211 -6.78 6.32 9.29
C GLY A 211 -6.62 7.51 8.33
N HIS A 212 -7.49 7.64 7.34
CA HIS A 212 -7.48 8.77 6.40
C HIS A 212 -7.75 10.12 7.11
N ALA A 213 -8.61 10.13 8.13
CA ALA A 213 -8.82 11.30 8.95
C ALA A 213 -7.54 11.76 9.66
N ILE A 214 -6.79 10.80 10.21
CA ILE A 214 -5.52 11.04 10.89
C ILE A 214 -4.49 11.56 9.89
N GLU A 215 -4.36 10.91 8.72
CA GLU A 215 -3.44 11.35 7.65
C GLU A 215 -3.75 12.78 7.20
N ALA A 216 -5.02 13.09 6.93
CA ALA A 216 -5.45 14.41 6.48
C ALA A 216 -5.22 15.49 7.53
N HIS A 217 -5.57 15.23 8.80
CA HIS A 217 -5.34 16.18 9.92
C HIS A 217 -3.86 16.54 10.09
N HIS A 218 -2.97 15.59 9.83
CA HIS A 218 -1.53 15.78 9.92
C HIS A 218 -0.87 16.15 8.58
N ASN A 219 -1.67 16.60 7.59
CA ASN A 219 -1.19 16.98 6.25
C ASN A 219 -0.30 15.91 5.60
N TYR A 220 -0.58 14.63 5.89
CA TYR A 220 0.14 13.46 5.35
C TYR A 220 1.66 13.44 5.65
N LYS A 221 2.11 14.12 6.71
CA LYS A 221 3.54 14.26 7.03
C LYS A 221 3.99 13.51 8.28
N SER A 222 3.09 13.31 9.24
CA SER A 222 3.45 12.80 10.57
C SER A 222 3.36 11.29 10.69
N PHE A 223 2.39 10.69 10.02
CA PHE A 223 2.13 9.25 10.05
C PHE A 223 2.32 8.63 8.67
N LEU A 224 2.92 7.44 8.64
CA LEU A 224 2.83 6.57 7.48
C LEU A 224 1.41 5.99 7.38
N HIS A 225 1.00 5.59 6.18
CA HIS A 225 -0.34 5.04 5.95
C HIS A 225 -0.69 3.90 6.92
N GLY A 226 0.14 2.89 7.02
CA GLY A 226 -0.11 1.75 7.93
C GLY A 226 -0.12 2.12 9.41
N GLU A 227 0.63 3.16 9.84
CA GLU A 227 0.55 3.69 11.21
C GLU A 227 -0.84 4.29 11.48
N ALA A 228 -1.34 5.10 10.54
CA ALA A 228 -2.67 5.71 10.63
C ALA A 228 -3.77 4.64 10.58
N VAL A 229 -3.64 3.63 9.71
CA VAL A 229 -4.58 2.51 9.63
C VAL A 229 -4.57 1.66 10.90
N ALA A 230 -3.42 1.41 11.52
CA ALA A 230 -3.33 0.67 12.79
C ALA A 230 -4.10 1.39 13.91
N ILE A 231 -3.93 2.70 14.03
CA ILE A 231 -4.72 3.52 14.97
C ILE A 231 -6.20 3.45 14.60
N GLY A 232 -6.51 3.59 13.33
CA GLY A 232 -7.88 3.54 12.81
C GLY A 232 -8.58 2.21 13.08
N MET A 233 -7.89 1.08 12.95
CA MET A 233 -8.42 -0.24 13.32
C MET A 233 -8.76 -0.32 14.80
N LEU A 234 -7.91 0.23 15.67
CA LEU A 234 -8.18 0.25 17.11
C LEU A 234 -9.38 1.15 17.46
N MET A 235 -9.52 2.30 16.79
CA MET A 235 -10.65 3.20 16.95
C MET A 235 -11.96 2.55 16.47
N ALA A 236 -11.96 1.95 15.28
CA ALA A 236 -13.11 1.23 14.74
C ALA A 236 -13.52 0.06 15.63
N ALA A 237 -12.56 -0.73 16.12
CA ALA A 237 -12.82 -1.81 17.05
C ALA A 237 -13.40 -1.30 18.39
N LYS A 238 -12.91 -0.16 18.91
CA LYS A 238 -13.46 0.44 20.13
C LYS A 238 -14.89 0.95 19.93
N LEU A 239 -15.17 1.56 18.79
CA LEU A 239 -16.53 1.98 18.42
C LEU A 239 -17.46 0.77 18.35
N SER A 240 -17.05 -0.29 17.62
CA SER A 240 -17.81 -1.54 17.54
C SER A 240 -18.08 -2.18 18.91
N GLN A 241 -17.14 -2.05 19.86
CA GLN A 241 -17.34 -2.52 21.23
C GLN A 241 -18.37 -1.65 21.98
N LEU A 242 -18.32 -0.33 21.84
CA LEU A 242 -19.27 0.58 22.47
C LEU A 242 -20.69 0.39 21.94
N GLU A 243 -20.82 0.07 20.66
CA GLU A 243 -22.10 -0.26 19.99
C GLU A 243 -22.53 -1.74 20.19
N ASN A 244 -21.82 -2.52 21.02
CA ASN A 244 -22.08 -3.93 21.30
C ASN A 244 -22.02 -4.88 20.09
N HIS A 245 -21.33 -4.50 18.99
CA HIS A 245 -21.10 -5.38 17.84
C HIS A 245 -20.00 -6.41 18.09
N ILE A 246 -19.02 -6.06 18.95
CA ILE A 246 -17.98 -6.98 19.42
C ILE A 246 -17.87 -6.92 20.95
N SER A 247 -17.46 -8.04 21.55
CA SER A 247 -17.21 -8.13 22.98
C SER A 247 -15.93 -7.42 23.39
N GLU A 248 -15.81 -7.07 24.67
CA GLU A 248 -14.57 -6.55 25.25
C GLU A 248 -13.38 -7.50 25.04
N LYS A 249 -13.61 -8.81 25.09
CA LYS A 249 -12.60 -9.85 24.83
C LYS A 249 -12.05 -9.72 23.39
N GLN A 250 -12.91 -9.52 22.40
CA GLN A 250 -12.51 -9.32 21.00
C GLN A 250 -11.76 -8.02 20.80
N PHE A 251 -12.22 -6.92 21.41
CA PHE A 251 -11.49 -5.65 21.38
C PHE A 251 -10.08 -5.80 21.99
N ASN A 252 -9.98 -6.41 23.17
CA ASN A 252 -8.70 -6.62 23.85
C ASN A 252 -7.76 -7.54 23.04
N PHE A 253 -8.31 -8.51 22.30
CA PHE A 253 -7.54 -9.34 21.38
C PHE A 253 -6.92 -8.50 20.23
N ILE A 254 -7.72 -7.64 19.57
CA ILE A 254 -7.23 -6.75 18.50
C ILE A 254 -6.13 -5.82 19.05
N LYS A 255 -6.38 -5.21 20.21
CA LYS A 255 -5.41 -4.34 20.88
C LYS A 255 -4.10 -5.08 21.20
N LYS A 256 -4.19 -6.31 21.72
CA LYS A 256 -3.04 -7.15 22.03
C LYS A 256 -2.24 -7.47 20.76
N LEU A 257 -2.91 -7.82 19.66
CA LEU A 257 -2.28 -8.14 18.40
C LEU A 257 -1.50 -6.93 17.83
N LEU A 258 -2.11 -5.75 17.79
CA LEU A 258 -1.44 -4.53 17.34
C LEU A 258 -0.23 -4.18 18.22
N ASN A 259 -0.37 -4.29 19.55
CA ASN A 259 0.73 -4.07 20.49
C ASN A 259 1.88 -5.07 20.28
N GLN A 260 1.57 -6.31 19.91
CA GLN A 260 2.55 -7.37 19.67
C GLN A 260 3.53 -7.00 18.54
N TYR A 261 3.11 -6.18 17.59
CA TYR A 261 3.90 -5.69 16.47
C TYR A 261 4.35 -4.23 16.63
N ASN A 262 4.24 -3.67 17.86
CA ASN A 262 4.58 -2.28 18.17
C ASN A 262 3.81 -1.26 17.29
N LEU A 263 2.56 -1.57 16.95
CA LEU A 263 1.65 -0.71 16.19
C LEU A 263 0.71 0.10 17.09
N ASN A 264 1.13 0.40 18.31
CA ASN A 264 0.39 1.13 19.33
C ASN A 264 0.72 2.63 19.35
N TYR A 265 0.61 3.27 18.21
CA TYR A 265 0.90 4.68 18.07
C TYR A 265 -0.04 5.55 18.93
N LYS A 266 0.51 6.60 19.54
CA LYS A 266 -0.26 7.58 20.32
C LYS A 266 -0.66 8.76 19.44
N LEU A 267 -1.95 9.06 19.38
CA LEU A 267 -2.44 10.29 18.79
C LEU A 267 -2.21 11.47 19.76
N LYS A 268 -1.62 12.55 19.27
CA LYS A 268 -1.81 13.86 19.91
C LYS A 268 -3.28 14.26 19.75
N LYS A 269 -3.85 14.99 20.72
CA LYS A 269 -5.28 15.39 20.74
C LYS A 269 -5.75 15.84 19.34
N MET A 270 -6.74 15.12 18.79
CA MET A 270 -7.46 15.52 17.59
C MET A 270 -8.72 16.28 17.99
N THR A 271 -9.08 17.32 17.25
CA THR A 271 -10.33 18.03 17.45
C THR A 271 -11.48 17.30 16.77
N TYR A 272 -12.70 17.39 17.30
CA TYR A 272 -13.92 16.85 16.69
C TYR A 272 -14.09 17.29 15.23
N LYS A 273 -13.70 18.52 14.90
CA LYS A 273 -13.74 19.07 13.55
C LYS A 273 -12.87 18.28 12.54
N ALA A 274 -11.76 17.71 13.00
CA ALA A 274 -10.89 16.88 12.15
C ALA A 274 -11.53 15.52 11.79
N VAL A 275 -12.35 14.98 12.68
CA VAL A 275 -13.07 13.71 12.45
C VAL A 275 -14.32 13.94 11.60
N SER A 276 -15.05 15.04 11.81
CA SER A 276 -16.28 15.34 11.08
C SER A 276 -16.05 15.67 9.60
N TYR A 277 -14.89 16.24 9.25
CA TYR A 277 -14.57 16.54 7.86
C TYR A 277 -14.49 15.29 6.97
N THR A 278 -14.10 14.16 7.53
CA THR A 278 -14.00 12.88 6.80
C THR A 278 -15.34 12.14 6.69
N HIS A 279 -16.30 12.40 7.57
CA HIS A 279 -17.65 11.81 7.49
C HIS A 279 -18.48 12.39 6.33
N LEU A 280 -18.19 13.61 5.87
CA LEU A 280 -18.88 14.23 4.74
C LEU A 280 -18.40 13.75 3.36
N THR A 281 -17.28 13.02 3.30
CA THR A 281 -16.65 12.58 2.03
C THR A 281 -16.52 11.08 1.89
N LEU A 282 -16.91 10.29 2.88
CA LEU A 282 -16.83 8.82 2.83
C LEU A 282 -18.22 8.20 2.68
N PRO A 283 -18.36 7.19 1.79
CA PRO A 283 -19.59 6.43 1.71
C PRO A 283 -19.90 5.78 3.05
N THR A 284 -21.15 5.85 3.45
CA THR A 284 -21.69 5.20 4.65
C THR A 284 -21.19 3.76 4.75
N ILE A 285 -20.67 3.40 5.94
CA ILE A 285 -20.25 2.03 6.24
C ILE A 285 -21.48 1.14 6.09
N PRO A 286 -21.44 0.09 5.24
CA PRO A 286 -22.49 -0.91 5.30
C PRO A 286 -22.50 -1.53 6.68
N GLN A 287 -23.66 -1.62 7.29
CA GLN A 287 -23.85 -2.40 8.52
C GLN A 287 -23.50 -3.86 8.21
N VAL A 288 -22.50 -4.38 8.92
CA VAL A 288 -22.14 -5.80 8.91
C VAL A 288 -22.71 -6.42 10.18
#